data_7311fd01a6cb7d2b38b1625c9619164f
#
_entry.id   7311fd01a6cb7d2b38b1625c9619164f
#
_cell.length_a   1.000
_cell.length_b   1.000
_cell.length_c   1.000
_cell.angle_alpha   90.00
_cell.angle_beta   90.00
_cell.angle_gamma   90.00
#
_symmetry.space_group_name_H-M   'P 1'
#
loop_
_entity.id
_entity.type
_entity.pdbx_description
1 polymer ?
#
loop_
_entity_poly.entity_id
_entity_poly.type
_entity_poly.pdbx_seq_one_letter_code
_entity_poly.pdbx_strand_id
1 'polypeptide(L)'
;MISNVSRISSQATKVIVILLVFLLSACSSTKKLEPETLWLKKQRVYINGIPSKDPSVINQLVQKPNQRILGLPIKLMLYNSSGRNSNFINNWLRRIGEPPVIYTDEISEASVNRLKNFYKRKGYLNVNVNSEIEVNNKATKAKQSITIETNKPFEIDEIDIQSPDDRFDSLINKNKSVLPLKKGMILNLANIDDDRQELTSLLRNQGIYDFQKSLISYEIRGDTTAHSESKKLRVRRIIDSSAVYRPFQIGRTKVFSEGATEDDFTLAIIGGIEFFGFDELSFDPKVVARRISYKPGVVYNEKLLANTVDLIGDLNHFLYPNIELVAESDQTLTASIYLRNRKRYALNADLDLTHSNIQQLGTTLRSSILARNVFGSHENLSLALSGSIGNSLLPSDNLTTELGVDINLTVPRLWMILPAANLVSEQKHPQTTLQIGTNFQKNLGLDRQTFNAIYRFNYRTDRRRYS
;
A
#
# COMPACT_ATOMS: atom_id res chain seq x y z
N MET A 1 -12.70 -55.58 6.15
CA MET A 1 -11.91 -54.29 6.09
C MET A 1 -10.89 -54.27 4.93
N ILE A 2 -10.43 -55.40 4.42
CA ILE A 2 -9.40 -55.52 3.34
C ILE A 2 -9.96 -55.21 1.94
N SER A 3 -11.26 -55.37 1.69
CA SER A 3 -11.88 -55.13 0.36
C SER A 3 -12.09 -53.68 -0.01
N ASN A 4 -12.13 -52.76 0.96
CA ASN A 4 -12.31 -51.32 0.69
C ASN A 4 -10.99 -50.60 0.37
N VAL A 5 -9.85 -51.08 0.86
CA VAL A 5 -8.54 -50.50 0.58
C VAL A 5 -8.12 -50.77 -0.87
N SER A 6 -8.44 -51.99 -1.40
CA SER A 6 -8.13 -52.32 -2.80
C SER A 6 -8.99 -51.56 -3.82
N ARG A 7 -10.23 -51.17 -3.47
CA ARG A 7 -11.10 -50.35 -4.33
C ARG A 7 -10.63 -48.88 -4.40
N ILE A 8 -10.16 -48.31 -3.28
CA ILE A 8 -9.64 -46.92 -3.23
C ILE A 8 -8.32 -46.84 -4.01
N SER A 9 -7.43 -47.81 -3.89
CA SER A 9 -6.19 -47.90 -4.66
C SER A 9 -6.46 -48.02 -6.17
N SER A 10 -7.45 -48.82 -6.59
CA SER A 10 -7.84 -48.99 -8.00
C SER A 10 -8.46 -47.70 -8.59
N GLN A 11 -9.25 -46.98 -7.83
CA GLN A 11 -9.80 -45.66 -8.28
C GLN A 11 -8.74 -44.59 -8.39
N ALA A 12 -7.83 -44.51 -7.41
CA ALA A 12 -6.69 -43.57 -7.46
C ALA A 12 -5.76 -43.86 -8.64
N THR A 13 -5.48 -45.14 -8.91
CA THR A 13 -4.67 -45.55 -10.06
C THR A 13 -5.35 -45.23 -11.40
N LYS A 14 -6.67 -45.37 -11.51
CA LYS A 14 -7.42 -44.98 -12.72
C LYS A 14 -7.39 -43.45 -12.93
N VAL A 15 -7.56 -42.68 -11.88
CA VAL A 15 -7.45 -41.20 -11.95
C VAL A 15 -6.04 -40.78 -12.36
N ILE A 16 -5.00 -41.39 -11.80
CA ILE A 16 -3.60 -41.14 -12.16
C ILE A 16 -3.33 -41.52 -13.61
N VAL A 17 -3.83 -42.67 -14.09
CA VAL A 17 -3.69 -43.13 -15.50
C VAL A 17 -4.43 -42.20 -16.45
N ILE A 18 -5.65 -41.72 -16.12
CA ILE A 18 -6.40 -40.76 -16.90
C ILE A 18 -5.66 -39.42 -16.96
N LEU A 19 -5.09 -38.97 -15.83
CA LEU A 19 -4.27 -37.77 -15.77
C LEU A 19 -2.99 -37.91 -16.61
N LEU A 20 -2.35 -39.08 -16.59
CA LEU A 20 -1.16 -39.39 -17.38
C LEU A 20 -1.47 -39.49 -18.89
N VAL A 21 -2.59 -40.07 -19.26
CA VAL A 21 -3.06 -40.09 -20.68
C VAL A 21 -3.43 -38.70 -21.16
N PHE A 22 -4.03 -37.85 -20.30
CA PHE A 22 -4.28 -36.42 -20.60
C PHE A 22 -2.97 -35.67 -20.78
N LEU A 23 -1.96 -35.92 -19.97
CA LEU A 23 -0.63 -35.32 -20.09
C LEU A 23 0.11 -35.76 -21.35
N LEU A 24 -0.05 -37.00 -21.80
CA LEU A 24 0.58 -37.54 -23.01
C LEU A 24 -0.11 -37.04 -24.29
N SER A 25 -1.43 -36.87 -24.30
CA SER A 25 -2.16 -36.30 -25.46
C SER A 25 -1.97 -34.81 -25.62
N ALA A 26 -1.52 -34.09 -24.59
CA ALA A 26 -1.23 -32.65 -24.61
C ALA A 26 0.17 -32.28 -25.19
N CYS A 27 0.88 -33.24 -25.80
CA CYS A 27 2.30 -33.11 -26.19
C CYS A 27 2.63 -32.12 -27.31
N SER A 28 1.65 -31.41 -27.89
CA SER A 28 1.92 -30.39 -28.92
C SER A 28 1.57 -28.97 -28.40
N SER A 29 2.56 -28.31 -27.82
CA SER A 29 2.45 -26.91 -27.39
C SER A 29 2.14 -25.91 -28.53
N THR A 30 2.25 -26.37 -29.78
CA THR A 30 2.12 -25.56 -31.00
C THR A 30 0.91 -25.91 -31.85
N LYS A 31 -0.02 -26.75 -31.33
CA LYS A 31 -1.16 -27.27 -32.12
C LYS A 31 -2.17 -26.22 -32.56
N LYS A 32 -2.24 -25.09 -31.89
CA LYS A 32 -3.16 -23.97 -32.22
C LYS A 32 -2.44 -22.69 -32.65
N LEU A 33 -1.17 -22.80 -33.05
CA LEU A 33 -0.46 -21.66 -33.60
C LEU A 33 -0.93 -21.44 -35.04
N GLU A 34 -1.11 -20.18 -35.40
CA GLU A 34 -1.29 -19.76 -36.79
C GLU A 34 0.01 -20.02 -37.58
N PRO A 35 -0.09 -20.26 -38.89
CA PRO A 35 1.09 -20.34 -39.74
C PRO A 35 1.99 -19.12 -39.57
N GLU A 36 3.30 -19.32 -39.59
CA GLU A 36 4.33 -18.27 -39.45
C GLU A 36 4.44 -17.59 -38.09
N THR A 37 3.72 -18.06 -37.06
CA THR A 37 3.83 -17.52 -35.70
C THR A 37 4.80 -18.30 -34.83
N LEU A 38 5.56 -17.60 -33.99
CA LEU A 38 6.56 -18.18 -33.10
C LEU A 38 6.05 -18.19 -31.67
N TRP A 39 5.89 -19.37 -31.07
CA TRP A 39 5.59 -19.44 -29.64
C TRP A 39 6.79 -19.07 -28.77
N LEU A 40 6.68 -18.08 -27.91
CA LEU A 40 7.70 -17.71 -26.93
C LEU A 40 7.82 -18.78 -25.85
N LYS A 41 8.70 -19.77 -26.10
CA LYS A 41 8.88 -20.93 -25.21
C LYS A 41 9.63 -20.56 -23.94
N LYS A 42 10.62 -19.66 -24.01
CA LYS A 42 11.50 -19.30 -22.90
C LYS A 42 12.04 -17.88 -23.12
N GLN A 43 12.15 -17.17 -22.01
CA GLN A 43 12.78 -15.86 -21.98
C GLN A 43 13.79 -15.83 -20.83
N ARG A 44 14.97 -15.31 -21.08
CA ARG A 44 16.04 -15.14 -20.08
C ARG A 44 16.54 -13.71 -20.14
N VAL A 45 16.83 -13.16 -18.96
CA VAL A 45 17.44 -11.84 -18.83
C VAL A 45 18.80 -12.00 -18.19
N TYR A 46 19.81 -11.38 -18.77
CA TYR A 46 21.17 -11.33 -18.27
C TYR A 46 21.54 -9.90 -17.96
N ILE A 47 22.12 -9.66 -16.79
CA ILE A 47 22.65 -8.36 -16.39
C ILE A 47 24.15 -8.50 -16.21
N ASN A 48 24.91 -7.78 -17.03
CA ASN A 48 26.38 -7.87 -17.08
C ASN A 48 26.86 -9.32 -17.18
N GLY A 49 26.23 -10.12 -18.03
CA GLY A 49 26.54 -11.53 -18.23
C GLY A 49 25.94 -12.50 -17.20
N ILE A 50 25.36 -12.03 -16.11
CA ILE A 50 24.81 -12.86 -15.03
C ILE A 50 23.30 -13.04 -15.24
N PRO A 51 22.74 -14.27 -15.23
CA PRO A 51 21.31 -14.49 -15.35
C PRO A 51 20.55 -13.88 -14.17
N SER A 52 19.54 -13.07 -14.45
CA SER A 52 18.75 -12.37 -13.45
C SER A 52 17.31 -12.89 -13.38
N LYS A 53 16.80 -13.00 -12.14
CA LYS A 53 15.39 -13.26 -11.83
C LYS A 53 14.79 -12.12 -10.99
N ASP A 54 15.42 -10.96 -10.95
CA ASP A 54 14.95 -9.80 -10.21
C ASP A 54 13.53 -9.41 -10.68
N PRO A 55 12.53 -9.47 -9.80
CA PRO A 55 11.15 -9.13 -10.14
C PRO A 55 11.00 -7.71 -10.71
N SER A 56 11.83 -6.75 -10.25
CA SER A 56 11.79 -5.37 -10.71
C SER A 56 12.17 -5.25 -12.19
N VAL A 57 13.07 -6.09 -12.66
CA VAL A 57 13.52 -6.17 -14.07
C VAL A 57 12.53 -6.98 -14.90
N ILE A 58 12.13 -8.16 -14.41
CA ILE A 58 11.18 -9.03 -15.10
C ILE A 58 9.81 -8.36 -15.34
N ASN A 59 9.40 -7.47 -14.44
CA ASN A 59 8.15 -6.72 -14.57
C ASN A 59 8.20 -5.62 -15.64
N GLN A 60 9.39 -5.27 -16.14
CA GLN A 60 9.52 -4.36 -17.29
C GLN A 60 9.26 -5.05 -18.63
N LEU A 61 9.30 -6.38 -18.69
CA LEU A 61 9.00 -7.11 -19.91
C LEU A 61 7.53 -6.94 -20.28
N VAL A 62 7.27 -6.57 -21.52
CA VAL A 62 5.90 -6.39 -22.06
C VAL A 62 5.19 -7.74 -22.11
N GLN A 63 5.94 -8.80 -22.41
CA GLN A 63 5.42 -10.14 -22.56
C GLN A 63 6.28 -11.12 -21.76
N LYS A 64 5.62 -12.09 -21.13
CA LYS A 64 6.28 -13.18 -20.41
C LYS A 64 5.85 -14.51 -21.02
N PRO A 65 6.74 -15.51 -21.11
CA PRO A 65 6.37 -16.84 -21.61
C PRO A 65 5.31 -17.48 -20.72
N ASN A 66 4.54 -18.41 -21.28
CA ASN A 66 3.51 -19.16 -20.56
C ASN A 66 4.03 -19.75 -19.24
N GLN A 67 3.21 -19.65 -18.19
CA GLN A 67 3.56 -20.15 -16.85
C GLN A 67 3.85 -21.64 -16.86
N ARG A 68 4.86 -22.06 -16.08
CA ARG A 68 5.23 -23.47 -15.94
C ARG A 68 5.05 -23.91 -14.50
N ILE A 69 4.39 -25.05 -14.32
CA ILE A 69 4.23 -25.74 -13.04
C ILE A 69 5.02 -27.04 -13.16
N LEU A 70 5.97 -27.29 -12.26
CA LEU A 70 6.91 -28.41 -12.32
C LEU A 70 7.62 -28.56 -13.68
N GLY A 71 7.97 -27.42 -14.33
CA GLY A 71 8.65 -27.38 -15.62
C GLY A 71 7.74 -27.55 -16.84
N LEU A 72 6.46 -27.87 -16.67
CA LEU A 72 5.48 -28.08 -17.73
C LEU A 72 4.53 -26.90 -17.88
N PRO A 73 4.19 -26.43 -19.10
CA PRO A 73 3.24 -25.35 -19.34
C PRO A 73 1.79 -25.88 -19.25
N ILE A 74 1.35 -26.29 -18.05
CA ILE A 74 0.06 -26.97 -17.83
C ILE A 74 -1.11 -26.13 -18.31
N LYS A 75 -1.15 -24.83 -18.05
CA LYS A 75 -2.22 -23.95 -18.50
C LYS A 75 -2.30 -23.86 -20.02
N LEU A 76 -1.16 -23.82 -20.71
CA LEU A 76 -1.12 -23.87 -22.17
C LEU A 76 -1.62 -25.22 -22.70
N MET A 77 -1.26 -26.33 -22.04
CA MET A 77 -1.74 -27.67 -22.41
C MET A 77 -3.28 -27.75 -22.27
N LEU A 78 -3.85 -27.24 -21.20
CA LEU A 78 -5.30 -27.16 -21.00
C LEU A 78 -5.98 -26.34 -22.11
N TYR A 79 -5.42 -25.19 -22.45
CA TYR A 79 -5.92 -24.36 -23.55
C TYR A 79 -5.87 -25.12 -24.89
N ASN A 80 -4.77 -25.79 -25.21
CA ASN A 80 -4.60 -26.56 -26.44
C ASN A 80 -5.49 -27.79 -26.52
N SER A 81 -5.89 -28.35 -25.38
CA SER A 81 -6.83 -29.49 -25.28
C SER A 81 -8.27 -29.10 -25.55
N SER A 82 -8.62 -27.81 -25.51
CA SER A 82 -9.97 -27.36 -25.85
C SER A 82 -10.25 -27.55 -27.34
N GLY A 83 -11.42 -28.10 -27.69
CA GLY A 83 -11.88 -28.24 -29.08
C GLY A 83 -12.26 -26.90 -29.73
N ARG A 84 -12.55 -26.91 -31.05
CA ARG A 84 -13.00 -25.72 -31.79
C ARG A 84 -14.44 -25.31 -31.39
N ASN A 85 -15.28 -26.26 -31.02
CA ASN A 85 -16.69 -26.02 -30.68
C ASN A 85 -16.83 -25.28 -29.33
N SER A 86 -17.80 -24.39 -29.22
CA SER A 86 -18.06 -23.64 -27.98
C SER A 86 -19.04 -24.35 -27.05
N ASN A 87 -18.69 -25.57 -26.59
CA ASN A 87 -19.42 -26.26 -25.53
C ASN A 87 -18.85 -25.89 -24.16
N PHE A 88 -19.61 -26.25 -23.08
CA PHE A 88 -19.25 -25.90 -21.71
C PHE A 88 -17.82 -26.31 -21.32
N ILE A 89 -17.41 -27.54 -21.68
CA ILE A 89 -16.08 -28.09 -21.37
C ILE A 89 -14.99 -27.32 -22.08
N ASN A 90 -15.14 -27.01 -23.37
CA ASN A 90 -14.15 -26.29 -24.14
C ASN A 90 -14.02 -24.82 -23.66
N ASN A 91 -15.13 -24.19 -23.32
CA ASN A 91 -15.12 -22.83 -22.76
C ASN A 91 -14.45 -22.80 -21.40
N TRP A 92 -14.71 -23.81 -20.55
CA TRP A 92 -14.06 -23.95 -19.26
C TRP A 92 -12.55 -24.17 -19.40
N LEU A 93 -12.10 -25.08 -20.29
CA LEU A 93 -10.69 -25.32 -20.59
C LEU A 93 -9.98 -24.07 -21.13
N ARG A 94 -10.65 -23.26 -21.98
CA ARG A 94 -10.10 -21.99 -22.46
C ARG A 94 -10.00 -20.95 -21.33
N ARG A 95 -10.95 -20.95 -20.40
CA ARG A 95 -10.99 -19.98 -19.30
C ARG A 95 -9.91 -20.25 -18.25
N ILE A 96 -9.65 -21.51 -17.91
CA ILE A 96 -8.60 -21.90 -16.94
C ILE A 96 -7.23 -22.04 -17.60
N GLY A 97 -7.21 -22.28 -18.92
CA GLY A 97 -6.00 -22.36 -19.73
C GLY A 97 -5.44 -20.99 -20.08
N GLU A 98 -4.22 -20.98 -20.59
CA GLU A 98 -3.51 -19.80 -21.06
C GLU A 98 -3.20 -19.97 -22.56
N PRO A 99 -3.59 -19.01 -23.43
CA PRO A 99 -3.25 -19.09 -24.86
C PRO A 99 -1.74 -19.06 -25.07
N PRO A 100 -1.22 -19.56 -26.21
CA PRO A 100 0.19 -19.50 -26.52
C PRO A 100 0.64 -18.05 -26.63
N VAL A 101 1.72 -17.71 -25.95
CA VAL A 101 2.33 -16.38 -26.00
C VAL A 101 3.17 -16.32 -27.30
N ILE A 102 2.75 -15.46 -28.22
CA ILE A 102 3.38 -15.32 -29.53
C ILE A 102 4.49 -14.28 -29.45
N TYR A 103 5.69 -14.64 -29.93
CA TYR A 103 6.79 -13.71 -30.06
C TYR A 103 6.56 -12.82 -31.30
N THR A 104 6.77 -11.52 -31.13
CA THR A 104 6.89 -10.56 -32.24
C THR A 104 8.06 -9.61 -31.97
N ASP A 105 8.70 -9.13 -33.01
CA ASP A 105 9.83 -8.21 -32.88
C ASP A 105 9.42 -6.89 -32.22
N GLU A 106 8.22 -6.38 -32.55
CA GLU A 106 7.68 -5.14 -31.95
C GLU A 106 7.53 -5.24 -30.42
N ILE A 107 7.01 -6.38 -29.93
CA ILE A 107 6.85 -6.59 -28.47
C ILE A 107 8.22 -6.79 -27.80
N SER A 108 9.15 -7.43 -28.50
CA SER A 108 10.53 -7.58 -28.04
C SER A 108 11.21 -6.21 -27.94
N GLU A 109 11.10 -5.39 -28.95
CA GLU A 109 11.66 -4.04 -28.98
C GLU A 109 11.03 -3.13 -27.91
N ALA A 110 9.71 -3.22 -27.70
CA ALA A 110 9.02 -2.52 -26.62
C ALA A 110 9.57 -2.93 -25.25
N SER A 111 9.90 -4.22 -25.06
CA SER A 111 10.52 -4.71 -23.81
C SER A 111 11.95 -4.17 -23.65
N VAL A 112 12.75 -4.16 -24.72
CA VAL A 112 14.10 -3.57 -24.72
C VAL A 112 14.03 -2.08 -24.35
N ASN A 113 13.13 -1.33 -24.96
CA ASN A 113 12.97 0.10 -24.68
C ASN A 113 12.51 0.37 -23.24
N ARG A 114 11.60 -0.44 -22.69
CA ARG A 114 11.20 -0.34 -21.27
C ARG A 114 12.35 -0.62 -20.32
N LEU A 115 13.14 -1.67 -20.58
CA LEU A 115 14.31 -2.00 -19.78
C LEU A 115 15.38 -0.90 -19.87
N LYS A 116 15.64 -0.37 -21.05
CA LYS A 116 16.56 0.75 -21.26
C LYS A 116 16.13 1.98 -20.46
N ASN A 117 14.86 2.34 -20.53
CA ASN A 117 14.30 3.47 -19.77
C ASN A 117 14.32 3.19 -18.25
N PHE A 118 14.05 1.97 -17.81
CA PHE A 118 14.12 1.57 -16.41
C PHE A 118 15.52 1.78 -15.82
N TYR A 119 16.56 1.35 -16.52
CA TYR A 119 17.94 1.54 -16.06
C TYR A 119 18.40 2.99 -16.15
N LYS A 120 17.99 3.74 -17.21
CA LYS A 120 18.27 5.17 -17.31
C LYS A 120 17.69 5.93 -16.10
N ARG A 121 16.47 5.61 -15.69
CA ARG A 121 15.85 6.20 -14.50
C ARG A 121 16.62 5.89 -13.21
N LYS A 122 17.34 4.77 -13.15
CA LYS A 122 18.20 4.38 -12.03
C LYS A 122 19.62 4.96 -12.11
N GLY A 123 19.90 5.85 -13.06
CA GLY A 123 21.20 6.52 -13.20
C GLY A 123 22.20 5.84 -14.13
N TYR A 124 21.82 4.75 -14.79
CA TYR A 124 22.65 4.08 -15.78
C TYR A 124 22.35 4.64 -17.17
N LEU A 125 22.78 5.90 -17.42
CA LEU A 125 22.42 6.62 -18.66
C LEU A 125 22.98 5.95 -19.92
N ASN A 126 24.10 5.26 -19.81
CA ASN A 126 24.79 4.56 -20.90
C ASN A 126 24.49 3.06 -20.94
N VAL A 127 23.30 2.65 -20.46
CA VAL A 127 22.89 1.25 -20.51
C VAL A 127 22.69 0.81 -21.94
N ASN A 128 23.20 -0.37 -22.28
CA ASN A 128 22.92 -1.06 -23.53
C ASN A 128 22.03 -2.28 -23.26
N VAL A 129 20.97 -2.44 -24.05
CA VAL A 129 20.03 -3.56 -23.92
C VAL A 129 19.83 -4.16 -25.29
N ASN A 130 20.18 -5.42 -25.45
CA ASN A 130 20.06 -6.18 -26.67
C ASN A 130 19.14 -7.38 -26.45
N SER A 131 18.41 -7.76 -27.50
CA SER A 131 17.55 -8.94 -27.51
C SER A 131 17.95 -9.84 -28.66
N GLU A 132 18.18 -11.11 -28.37
CA GLU A 132 18.48 -12.15 -29.34
C GLU A 132 17.47 -13.27 -29.25
N ILE A 133 17.14 -13.91 -30.36
CA ILE A 133 16.22 -15.03 -30.42
C ILE A 133 16.90 -16.26 -31.03
N GLU A 134 16.65 -17.41 -30.45
CA GLU A 134 16.93 -18.71 -31.00
C GLU A 134 15.61 -19.35 -31.46
N VAL A 135 15.49 -19.61 -32.76
CA VAL A 135 14.34 -20.28 -33.35
C VAL A 135 14.66 -21.77 -33.56
N ASN A 136 13.70 -22.63 -33.24
CA ASN A 136 13.89 -24.07 -33.44
C ASN A 136 13.80 -24.43 -34.97
N ASN A 137 14.35 -25.61 -35.35
CA ASN A 137 14.41 -26.09 -36.75
C ASN A 137 13.06 -26.13 -37.49
N LYS A 138 11.93 -26.19 -36.74
CA LYS A 138 10.56 -26.20 -37.32
C LYS A 138 9.95 -24.80 -37.37
N ALA A 139 10.69 -23.74 -37.07
CA ALA A 139 10.22 -22.33 -37.04
C ALA A 139 8.90 -22.13 -36.25
N THR A 140 8.69 -22.88 -35.13
CA THR A 140 7.46 -22.80 -34.32
C THR A 140 7.68 -22.31 -32.91
N LYS A 141 8.93 -22.26 -32.44
CA LYS A 141 9.29 -21.94 -31.06
C LYS A 141 10.46 -20.98 -31.00
N ALA A 142 10.31 -19.91 -30.26
CA ALA A 142 11.36 -18.95 -29.94
C ALA A 142 11.84 -19.07 -28.51
N LYS A 143 13.15 -18.94 -28.32
CA LYS A 143 13.78 -18.64 -27.02
C LYS A 143 14.40 -17.28 -27.12
N GLN A 144 14.03 -16.37 -26.25
CA GLN A 144 14.56 -15.01 -26.20
C GLN A 144 15.60 -14.88 -25.08
N SER A 145 16.72 -14.27 -25.41
CA SER A 145 17.75 -13.85 -24.46
C SER A 145 17.91 -12.34 -24.54
N ILE A 146 17.67 -11.66 -23.41
CA ILE A 146 17.82 -10.21 -23.30
C ILE A 146 19.06 -9.94 -22.46
N THR A 147 20.04 -9.26 -23.04
CA THR A 147 21.31 -8.90 -22.38
C THR A 147 21.30 -7.41 -22.04
N ILE A 148 21.58 -7.11 -20.81
CA ILE A 148 21.62 -5.75 -20.26
C ILE A 148 23.05 -5.49 -19.79
N GLU A 149 23.71 -4.51 -20.39
CA GLU A 149 25.02 -3.98 -20.00
C GLU A 149 24.80 -2.62 -19.35
N THR A 150 24.89 -2.56 -18.03
CA THR A 150 24.50 -1.35 -17.29
C THR A 150 25.57 -0.26 -17.36
N ASN A 151 26.85 -0.61 -17.53
CA ASN A 151 27.97 0.29 -17.36
C ASN A 151 28.03 0.92 -15.94
N LYS A 152 28.86 1.92 -15.72
CA LYS A 152 28.93 2.64 -14.44
C LYS A 152 27.75 3.64 -14.35
N PRO A 153 27.12 3.74 -13.17
CA PRO A 153 26.07 4.72 -12.94
C PRO A 153 26.67 6.14 -12.85
N PHE A 154 25.84 7.14 -13.09
CA PHE A 154 26.23 8.53 -12.91
C PHE A 154 25.94 8.98 -11.46
N GLU A 155 26.90 9.67 -10.85
CA GLU A 155 26.83 10.20 -9.50
C GLU A 155 26.63 11.72 -9.49
N ILE A 156 25.98 12.23 -8.46
CA ILE A 156 25.78 13.65 -8.23
C ILE A 156 27.04 14.20 -7.57
N ASP A 157 27.77 15.08 -8.26
CA ASP A 157 28.96 15.75 -7.73
C ASP A 157 28.63 17.05 -6.98
N GLU A 158 27.66 17.81 -7.50
CA GLU A 158 27.28 19.10 -6.94
C GLU A 158 25.78 19.32 -7.07
N ILE A 159 25.21 20.00 -6.08
CA ILE A 159 23.78 20.36 -6.07
C ILE A 159 23.68 21.88 -5.84
N ASP A 160 23.25 22.58 -6.87
CA ASP A 160 22.97 24.00 -6.85
C ASP A 160 21.49 24.29 -6.71
N ILE A 161 21.17 25.53 -6.33
CA ILE A 161 19.80 26.02 -6.31
C ILE A 161 19.70 27.36 -7.05
N GLN A 162 18.61 27.53 -7.76
CA GLN A 162 18.17 28.79 -8.32
C GLN A 162 16.76 29.04 -7.82
N SER A 163 16.58 30.04 -7.01
CA SER A 163 15.32 30.40 -6.36
C SER A 163 14.87 31.81 -6.68
N PRO A 164 13.60 32.16 -6.41
CA PRO A 164 13.06 33.51 -6.62
C PRO A 164 13.71 34.58 -5.74
N ASP A 165 14.09 34.21 -4.51
CA ASP A 165 14.67 35.15 -3.53
C ASP A 165 15.51 34.41 -2.46
N ASP A 166 16.30 35.17 -1.71
CA ASP A 166 17.24 34.71 -0.68
C ASP A 166 16.55 33.94 0.48
N ARG A 167 15.25 34.18 0.72
CA ARG A 167 14.49 33.46 1.77
C ARG A 167 14.37 31.98 1.44
N PHE A 168 14.14 31.64 0.17
CA PHE A 168 14.10 30.27 -0.30
C PHE A 168 15.46 29.60 -0.16
N ASP A 169 16.53 30.29 -0.59
CA ASP A 169 17.90 29.76 -0.47
C ASP A 169 18.26 29.49 0.98
N SER A 170 18.00 30.46 1.87
CA SER A 170 18.24 30.32 3.31
C SER A 170 17.47 29.11 3.90
N LEU A 171 16.18 28.99 3.58
CA LEU A 171 15.32 27.91 4.05
C LEU A 171 15.82 26.54 3.59
N ILE A 172 16.14 26.41 2.30
CA ILE A 172 16.60 25.15 1.71
C ILE A 172 17.98 24.77 2.25
N ASN A 173 18.88 25.74 2.37
CA ASN A 173 20.22 25.52 2.93
C ASN A 173 20.14 25.04 4.39
N LYS A 174 19.26 25.63 5.21
CA LYS A 174 19.04 25.21 6.60
C LYS A 174 18.50 23.76 6.69
N ASN A 175 17.77 23.31 5.69
CA ASN A 175 17.13 21.99 5.65
C ASN A 175 17.81 21.00 4.71
N LYS A 176 19.02 21.27 4.20
CA LYS A 176 19.78 20.38 3.31
C LYS A 176 19.90 18.93 3.83
N SER A 177 20.00 18.75 5.13
CA SER A 177 20.13 17.41 5.75
C SER A 177 18.89 16.55 5.57
N VAL A 178 17.70 17.16 5.46
CA VAL A 178 16.41 16.46 5.32
C VAL A 178 16.10 16.14 3.86
N LEU A 179 16.65 16.95 2.91
CA LEU A 179 16.39 16.75 1.49
C LEU A 179 16.98 15.42 0.98
N PRO A 180 16.24 14.67 0.15
CA PRO A 180 16.66 13.38 -0.37
C PRO A 180 17.91 13.42 -1.23
N LEU A 181 18.05 14.41 -2.12
CA LEU A 181 19.21 14.49 -3.01
C LEU A 181 20.45 14.99 -2.26
N LYS A 182 21.53 14.20 -2.32
CA LYS A 182 22.84 14.50 -1.70
C LYS A 182 23.97 14.29 -2.68
N LYS A 183 25.08 15.02 -2.49
CA LYS A 183 26.34 14.78 -3.20
C LYS A 183 26.81 13.33 -2.96
N GLY A 184 27.36 12.68 -4.00
CA GLY A 184 27.85 11.30 -3.98
C GLY A 184 26.77 10.24 -4.20
N MET A 185 25.50 10.61 -4.30
CA MET A 185 24.44 9.68 -4.63
C MET A 185 24.38 9.40 -6.14
N ILE A 186 23.97 8.18 -6.49
CA ILE A 186 23.64 7.85 -7.87
C ILE A 186 22.43 8.69 -8.30
N LEU A 187 22.51 9.31 -9.48
CA LEU A 187 21.41 10.04 -10.06
C LEU A 187 20.24 9.10 -10.36
N ASN A 188 19.16 9.22 -9.61
CA ASN A 188 17.94 8.43 -9.77
C ASN A 188 16.74 9.36 -9.89
N LEU A 189 15.91 9.15 -10.91
CA LEU A 189 14.72 9.97 -11.11
C LEU A 189 13.71 9.85 -9.97
N ALA A 190 13.64 8.71 -9.28
CA ALA A 190 12.82 8.56 -8.08
C ALA A 190 13.29 9.51 -6.97
N ASN A 191 14.61 9.58 -6.74
CA ASN A 191 15.18 10.49 -5.74
C ASN A 191 14.96 11.96 -6.09
N ILE A 192 14.94 12.31 -7.39
CA ILE A 192 14.59 13.66 -7.86
C ILE A 192 13.12 13.97 -7.54
N ASP A 193 12.21 13.01 -7.75
CA ASP A 193 10.80 13.21 -7.46
C ASP A 193 10.52 13.28 -5.96
N ASP A 194 11.22 12.47 -5.16
CA ASP A 194 11.18 12.54 -3.69
C ASP A 194 11.71 13.88 -3.19
N ASP A 195 12.80 14.40 -3.77
CA ASP A 195 13.37 15.72 -3.44
C ASP A 195 12.40 16.85 -3.79
N ARG A 196 11.74 16.77 -4.95
CA ARG A 196 10.68 17.69 -5.35
C ARG A 196 9.51 17.67 -4.37
N GLN A 197 9.10 16.49 -3.93
CA GLN A 197 8.03 16.34 -2.95
C GLN A 197 8.41 16.99 -1.61
N GLU A 198 9.62 16.70 -1.11
CA GLU A 198 10.07 17.21 0.19
C GLU A 198 10.27 18.74 0.15
N LEU A 199 10.81 19.28 -0.96
CA LEU A 199 10.90 20.73 -1.17
C LEU A 199 9.53 21.38 -1.20
N THR A 200 8.56 20.78 -1.89
CA THR A 200 7.18 21.28 -1.93
C THR A 200 6.59 21.32 -0.52
N SER A 201 6.70 20.24 0.22
CA SER A 201 6.23 20.16 1.61
C SER A 201 6.95 21.14 2.52
N LEU A 202 8.27 21.32 2.33
CA LEU A 202 9.06 22.28 3.09
C LEU A 202 8.53 23.72 2.91
N LEU A 203 8.28 24.11 1.67
CA LEU A 203 7.79 25.46 1.34
C LEU A 203 6.34 25.66 1.81
N ARG A 204 5.48 24.66 1.61
CA ARG A 204 4.09 24.69 2.10
C ARG A 204 4.02 24.75 3.62
N ASN A 205 4.93 24.09 4.32
CA ASN A 205 5.03 24.16 5.79
C ASN A 205 5.53 25.52 6.31
N GLN A 206 6.02 26.40 5.43
CA GLN A 206 6.41 27.78 5.75
C GLN A 206 5.38 28.81 5.30
N GLY A 207 4.16 28.37 5.03
CA GLY A 207 3.06 29.26 4.71
C GLY A 207 2.72 29.39 3.23
N ILE A 208 3.53 28.88 2.31
CA ILE A 208 3.29 29.05 0.87
C ILE A 208 2.26 28.02 0.42
N TYR A 209 0.98 28.35 0.64
CA TYR A 209 -0.16 27.47 0.43
C TYR A 209 -0.34 26.99 -1.01
N ASP A 210 -0.19 27.88 -1.96
CA ASP A 210 -0.41 27.64 -3.39
C ASP A 210 0.80 27.04 -4.11
N PHE A 211 1.89 26.74 -3.39
CA PHE A 211 3.08 26.13 -3.96
C PHE A 211 2.82 24.71 -4.46
N GLN A 212 3.20 24.43 -5.71
CA GLN A 212 2.97 23.15 -6.37
C GLN A 212 4.28 22.51 -6.84
N LYS A 213 4.30 21.17 -6.92
CA LYS A 213 5.44 20.40 -7.44
C LYS A 213 5.88 20.82 -8.84
N SER A 214 4.95 21.23 -9.69
CA SER A 214 5.19 21.68 -11.07
C SER A 214 6.07 22.93 -11.14
N LEU A 215 6.16 23.70 -10.05
CA LEU A 215 6.99 24.90 -9.94
C LEU A 215 8.47 24.59 -9.66
N ILE A 216 8.81 23.29 -9.44
CA ILE A 216 10.18 22.86 -9.24
C ILE A 216 10.63 22.06 -10.46
N SER A 217 11.68 22.51 -11.12
CA SER A 217 12.37 21.78 -12.18
C SER A 217 13.80 21.46 -11.79
N TYR A 218 14.41 20.49 -12.49
CA TYR A 218 15.78 20.07 -12.26
C TYR A 218 16.55 20.12 -13.57
N GLU A 219 17.66 20.83 -13.57
CA GLU A 219 18.61 20.86 -14.66
C GLU A 219 19.80 19.97 -14.32
N ILE A 220 20.12 19.03 -15.21
CA ILE A 220 21.24 18.11 -15.04
C ILE A 220 22.30 18.49 -16.04
N ARG A 221 23.51 18.84 -15.57
CA ARG A 221 24.65 19.26 -16.37
C ARG A 221 25.82 18.31 -16.20
N GLY A 222 26.48 17.96 -17.30
CA GLY A 222 27.67 17.14 -17.32
C GLY A 222 27.79 16.37 -18.62
N ASP A 223 28.93 15.74 -18.82
CA ASP A 223 29.14 14.88 -19.98
C ASP A 223 28.53 13.51 -19.76
N THR A 224 27.42 13.25 -20.46
CA THR A 224 26.68 11.99 -20.39
C THR A 224 27.07 10.99 -21.49
N THR A 225 28.15 11.26 -22.24
CA THR A 225 28.60 10.37 -23.30
C THR A 225 29.14 9.04 -22.75
N ALA A 226 29.11 8.01 -23.58
CA ALA A 226 29.61 6.69 -23.17
C ALA A 226 31.14 6.71 -22.88
N HIS A 227 31.86 7.62 -23.51
CA HIS A 227 33.32 7.78 -23.40
C HIS A 227 33.75 8.68 -22.23
N SER A 228 32.82 9.31 -21.53
CA SER A 228 33.13 10.14 -20.38
C SER A 228 33.82 9.31 -19.27
N GLU A 229 35.01 9.68 -18.89
CA GLU A 229 35.74 9.06 -17.76
C GLU A 229 35.10 9.44 -16.43
N SER A 230 34.61 10.69 -16.32
CA SER A 230 33.91 11.19 -15.16
C SER A 230 32.42 10.91 -15.27
N LYS A 231 31.90 9.97 -14.49
CA LYS A 231 30.46 9.71 -14.34
C LYS A 231 29.83 10.65 -13.32
N LYS A 232 30.23 11.92 -13.32
CA LYS A 232 29.78 12.95 -12.34
C LYS A 232 28.92 13.99 -13.02
N LEU A 233 27.82 14.33 -12.37
CA LEU A 233 26.82 15.29 -12.86
C LEU A 233 26.56 16.36 -11.81
N ARG A 234 26.31 17.59 -12.26
CA ARG A 234 25.78 18.67 -11.44
C ARG A 234 24.27 18.70 -11.59
N VAL A 235 23.58 18.83 -10.46
CA VAL A 235 22.12 18.93 -10.41
C VAL A 235 21.78 20.33 -9.91
N ARG A 236 21.00 21.07 -10.68
CA ARG A 236 20.47 22.38 -10.26
C ARG A 236 18.97 22.26 -10.01
N ARG A 237 18.56 22.59 -8.80
CA ARG A 237 17.15 22.81 -8.43
C ARG A 237 16.74 24.20 -8.91
N ILE A 238 15.67 24.29 -9.66
CA ILE A 238 15.14 25.56 -10.18
C ILE A 238 13.72 25.71 -9.65
N ILE A 239 13.48 26.76 -8.87
CA ILE A 239 12.14 27.15 -8.43
C ILE A 239 11.67 28.27 -9.35
N ASP A 240 10.47 28.12 -9.89
CA ASP A 240 9.89 29.10 -10.80
C ASP A 240 9.81 30.48 -10.13
N SER A 241 10.34 31.50 -10.80
CA SER A 241 10.35 32.87 -10.35
C SER A 241 9.25 33.72 -10.96
N SER A 242 8.37 33.15 -11.77
CA SER A 242 7.26 33.88 -12.42
C SER A 242 6.15 34.27 -11.46
N ALA A 243 6.03 33.56 -10.32
CA ALA A 243 5.02 33.80 -9.30
C ALA A 243 5.59 34.51 -8.06
N VAL A 244 4.76 35.35 -7.42
CA VAL A 244 5.08 35.95 -6.13
C VAL A 244 4.61 35.04 -5.01
N TYR A 245 5.54 34.48 -4.25
CA TYR A 245 5.24 33.60 -3.14
C TYR A 245 5.09 34.35 -1.83
N ARG A 246 3.90 34.33 -1.25
CA ARG A 246 3.60 34.98 0.04
C ARG A 246 3.16 33.93 1.06
N PRO A 247 3.53 34.08 2.34
CA PRO A 247 3.03 33.22 3.38
C PRO A 247 1.56 33.55 3.70
N PHE A 248 0.73 32.53 3.77
CA PHE A 248 -0.66 32.59 4.21
C PHE A 248 -0.76 32.27 5.71
N GLN A 249 -1.80 32.80 6.35
CA GLN A 249 -2.21 32.47 7.71
C GLN A 249 -3.61 31.86 7.70
N ILE A 250 -3.89 30.95 8.63
CA ILE A 250 -5.24 30.43 8.84
C ILE A 250 -5.98 31.40 9.75
N GLY A 251 -6.78 32.29 9.16
CA GLY A 251 -7.52 33.32 9.90
C GLY A 251 -8.72 32.76 10.64
N ARG A 252 -9.54 31.95 9.97
CA ARG A 252 -10.77 31.36 10.54
C ARG A 252 -10.74 29.84 10.41
N THR A 253 -11.40 29.16 11.36
CA THR A 253 -11.60 27.71 11.31
C THR A 253 -13.06 27.42 11.62
N LYS A 254 -13.72 26.78 10.67
CA LYS A 254 -15.12 26.38 10.71
C LYS A 254 -15.23 24.87 10.72
N VAL A 255 -16.06 24.29 11.56
CA VAL A 255 -16.32 22.85 11.63
C VAL A 255 -17.80 22.63 11.36
N PHE A 256 -18.09 21.85 10.32
CA PHE A 256 -19.44 21.55 9.89
C PHE A 256 -19.81 20.12 10.28
N SER A 257 -20.92 19.96 11.00
CA SER A 257 -21.55 18.66 11.21
C SER A 257 -22.15 18.13 9.89
N GLU A 258 -22.54 16.87 9.85
CA GLU A 258 -23.07 16.23 8.64
C GLU A 258 -24.23 17.01 8.01
N GLY A 259 -24.02 17.49 6.79
CA GLY A 259 -24.98 18.24 5.99
C GLY A 259 -25.10 19.73 6.33
N ALA A 260 -24.42 20.22 7.38
CA ALA A 260 -24.46 21.62 7.75
C ALA A 260 -23.64 22.51 6.77
N THR A 261 -24.06 23.74 6.62
CA THR A 261 -23.49 24.79 5.77
C THR A 261 -23.21 26.06 6.56
N GLU A 262 -22.69 27.10 5.92
CA GLU A 262 -22.46 28.41 6.54
C GLU A 262 -23.76 29.17 6.85
N ASP A 263 -24.87 28.81 6.22
CA ASP A 263 -26.19 29.41 6.46
C ASP A 263 -26.88 28.83 7.71
N ASP A 264 -26.30 27.76 8.28
CA ASP A 264 -26.84 27.12 9.48
C ASP A 264 -26.33 27.81 10.77
N PHE A 265 -26.87 27.37 11.91
CA PHE A 265 -26.55 28.00 13.19
C PHE A 265 -25.13 27.67 13.67
N THR A 266 -24.45 28.67 14.20
CA THR A 266 -23.23 28.47 14.98
C THR A 266 -23.63 27.95 16.38
N LEU A 267 -23.46 26.65 16.62
CA LEU A 267 -23.88 25.99 17.85
C LEU A 267 -22.86 26.11 18.99
N ALA A 268 -21.57 26.28 18.66
CA ALA A 268 -20.51 26.47 19.63
C ALA A 268 -19.33 27.24 19.04
N ILE A 269 -18.60 27.96 19.91
CA ILE A 269 -17.30 28.56 19.58
C ILE A 269 -16.30 28.15 20.66
N ILE A 270 -15.27 27.39 20.28
CA ILE A 270 -14.26 26.84 21.20
C ILE A 270 -12.86 27.25 20.72
N GLY A 271 -12.18 28.09 21.48
CA GLY A 271 -10.82 28.51 21.13
C GLY A 271 -10.71 29.26 19.79
N GLY A 272 -11.75 29.96 19.35
CA GLY A 272 -11.83 30.65 18.05
C GLY A 272 -12.22 29.75 16.89
N ILE A 273 -12.63 28.49 17.15
CA ILE A 273 -13.14 27.55 16.16
C ILE A 273 -14.67 27.57 16.24
N GLU A 274 -15.31 27.80 15.11
CA GLU A 274 -16.77 27.92 14.97
C GLU A 274 -17.34 26.54 14.56
N PHE A 275 -18.38 26.05 15.27
CA PHE A 275 -19.05 24.77 14.99
C PHE A 275 -20.46 25.01 14.47
N PHE A 276 -20.75 24.51 13.28
CA PHE A 276 -22.03 24.66 12.58
C PHE A 276 -22.82 23.38 12.59
N GLY A 277 -24.14 23.49 12.77
CA GLY A 277 -25.09 22.36 12.75
C GLY A 277 -26.54 22.83 12.70
N PHE A 278 -27.48 21.90 12.49
CA PHE A 278 -28.93 22.22 12.39
C PHE A 278 -29.56 22.50 13.76
N ASP A 279 -29.48 21.54 14.68
CA ASP A 279 -30.09 21.64 16.03
C ASP A 279 -29.06 21.41 17.13
N GLU A 280 -28.50 20.19 17.20
CA GLU A 280 -27.48 19.78 18.18
C GLU A 280 -26.32 19.09 17.52
N LEU A 281 -25.12 19.25 18.09
CA LEU A 281 -23.95 18.50 17.64
C LEU A 281 -24.03 17.06 18.18
N SER A 282 -23.87 16.09 17.31
CA SER A 282 -23.84 14.66 17.67
C SER A 282 -22.55 14.23 18.40
N PHE A 283 -21.68 15.19 18.68
CA PHE A 283 -20.35 15.01 19.30
C PHE A 283 -20.02 16.17 20.24
N ASP A 284 -19.11 15.95 21.18
CA ASP A 284 -18.58 17.02 22.03
C ASP A 284 -17.61 17.93 21.23
N PRO A 285 -17.96 19.21 20.98
CA PRO A 285 -17.12 20.12 20.22
C PRO A 285 -15.77 20.40 20.90
N LYS A 286 -15.70 20.28 22.24
CA LYS A 286 -14.43 20.44 22.99
C LYS A 286 -13.42 19.34 22.65
N VAL A 287 -13.89 18.12 22.42
CA VAL A 287 -13.02 17.00 22.04
C VAL A 287 -12.49 17.21 20.64
N VAL A 288 -13.34 17.62 19.69
CA VAL A 288 -12.93 17.91 18.31
C VAL A 288 -11.97 19.09 18.27
N ALA A 289 -12.26 20.19 18.99
CA ALA A 289 -11.40 21.36 19.03
C ALA A 289 -9.97 21.03 19.51
N ARG A 290 -9.82 20.13 20.51
CA ARG A 290 -8.49 19.68 20.98
C ARG A 290 -7.74 18.84 19.94
N ARG A 291 -8.41 18.27 18.95
CA ARG A 291 -7.82 17.49 17.86
C ARG A 291 -7.37 18.36 16.69
N ILE A 292 -7.67 19.64 16.68
CA ILE A 292 -7.19 20.59 15.70
C ILE A 292 -5.79 21.01 16.11
N SER A 293 -4.78 20.71 15.28
CA SER A 293 -3.35 20.85 15.60
C SER A 293 -2.83 22.28 15.49
N TYR A 294 -3.66 23.22 15.10
CA TYR A 294 -3.32 24.62 14.92
C TYR A 294 -4.35 25.52 15.62
N LYS A 295 -4.03 26.79 15.76
CA LYS A 295 -4.95 27.83 16.25
C LYS A 295 -5.21 28.84 15.13
N PRO A 296 -6.39 29.49 15.09
CA PRO A 296 -6.61 30.63 14.21
C PRO A 296 -5.51 31.69 14.39
N GLY A 297 -5.07 32.28 13.28
CA GLY A 297 -3.97 33.26 13.23
C GLY A 297 -2.57 32.67 13.02
N VAL A 298 -2.43 31.36 12.99
CA VAL A 298 -1.13 30.69 12.74
C VAL A 298 -0.80 30.69 11.24
N VAL A 299 0.49 30.81 10.92
CA VAL A 299 0.99 30.62 9.54
C VAL A 299 0.60 29.23 9.03
N TYR A 300 0.10 29.18 7.81
CA TYR A 300 -0.26 27.93 7.15
C TYR A 300 0.87 26.90 7.23
N ASN A 301 0.51 25.68 7.55
CA ASN A 301 1.43 24.56 7.63
C ASN A 301 0.70 23.27 7.26
N GLU A 302 1.11 22.68 6.14
CA GLU A 302 0.47 21.47 5.61
C GLU A 302 0.48 20.29 6.58
N LYS A 303 1.58 20.11 7.34
CA LYS A 303 1.70 19.03 8.33
C LYS A 303 0.71 19.18 9.48
N LEU A 304 0.41 20.41 9.91
CA LEU A 304 -0.57 20.65 10.97
C LEU A 304 -1.99 20.31 10.51
N LEU A 305 -2.33 20.59 9.25
CA LEU A 305 -3.62 20.21 8.71
C LEU A 305 -3.73 18.67 8.54
N ALA A 306 -2.72 18.04 7.97
CA ALA A 306 -2.68 16.59 7.85
C ALA A 306 -2.80 15.90 9.22
N ASN A 307 -2.07 16.39 10.23
CA ASN A 307 -2.16 15.90 11.60
C ASN A 307 -3.55 16.11 12.20
N THR A 308 -4.23 17.22 11.87
CA THR A 308 -5.62 17.46 12.29
C THR A 308 -6.57 16.41 11.73
N VAL A 309 -6.45 16.09 10.44
CA VAL A 309 -7.26 15.04 9.80
C VAL A 309 -7.03 13.69 10.48
N ASP A 310 -5.76 13.34 10.74
CA ASP A 310 -5.40 12.10 11.42
C ASP A 310 -5.96 12.03 12.85
N LEU A 311 -5.81 13.11 13.63
CA LEU A 311 -6.29 13.18 15.00
C LEU A 311 -7.81 13.09 15.11
N ILE A 312 -8.54 13.72 14.21
CA ILE A 312 -10.01 13.61 14.15
C ILE A 312 -10.41 12.20 13.67
N GLY A 313 -9.66 11.63 12.72
CA GLY A 313 -9.86 10.25 12.25
C GLY A 313 -9.70 9.21 13.35
N ASP A 314 -8.74 9.40 14.26
CA ASP A 314 -8.49 8.51 15.41
C ASP A 314 -9.67 8.41 16.40
N LEU A 315 -10.57 9.38 16.40
CA LEU A 315 -11.80 9.32 17.20
C LEU A 315 -12.72 8.16 16.74
N ASN A 316 -12.51 7.63 15.53
CA ASN A 316 -13.31 6.55 14.93
C ASN A 316 -14.83 6.82 14.92
N HIS A 317 -15.18 8.08 15.03
CA HIS A 317 -16.57 8.56 15.04
C HIS A 317 -16.96 9.13 13.66
N PHE A 318 -16.00 9.65 12.92
CA PHE A 318 -16.22 10.32 11.65
C PHE A 318 -15.74 9.48 10.45
N LEU A 319 -16.42 9.64 9.32
CA LEU A 319 -16.03 9.12 8.02
C LEU A 319 -15.18 10.17 7.31
N TYR A 320 -13.91 9.84 7.01
CA TYR A 320 -13.04 10.65 6.17
C TYR A 320 -13.15 12.17 6.44
N PRO A 321 -12.66 12.66 7.59
CA PRO A 321 -12.63 14.10 7.84
C PRO A 321 -11.93 14.81 6.68
N ASN A 322 -12.56 15.86 6.13
CA ASN A 322 -12.03 16.65 5.05
C ASN A 322 -11.79 18.09 5.50
N ILE A 323 -10.68 18.69 5.08
CA ILE A 323 -10.39 20.09 5.32
C ILE A 323 -10.27 20.80 3.97
N GLU A 324 -11.13 21.76 3.74
CA GLU A 324 -11.08 22.65 2.59
C GLU A 324 -10.52 24.01 3.01
N LEU A 325 -9.64 24.55 2.19
CA LEU A 325 -9.04 25.84 2.42
C LEU A 325 -9.51 26.81 1.34
N VAL A 326 -10.04 27.94 1.76
CA VAL A 326 -10.49 29.01 0.88
C VAL A 326 -9.71 30.28 1.23
N ALA A 327 -9.13 30.91 0.22
CA ALA A 327 -8.47 32.21 0.39
C ALA A 327 -9.52 33.31 0.51
N GLU A 328 -9.57 34.00 1.64
CA GLU A 328 -10.45 35.16 1.86
C GLU A 328 -9.75 36.47 1.44
N SER A 329 -8.45 36.50 1.47
CA SER A 329 -7.62 37.66 1.08
C SER A 329 -6.26 37.18 0.59
N ASP A 330 -5.40 38.10 0.16
CA ASP A 330 -4.04 37.83 -0.35
C ASP A 330 -3.15 36.99 0.60
N GLN A 331 -3.48 36.91 1.90
CA GLN A 331 -2.66 36.22 2.89
C GLN A 331 -3.46 35.49 3.97
N THR A 332 -4.78 35.37 3.83
CA THR A 332 -5.63 34.77 4.84
C THR A 332 -6.46 33.64 4.26
N LEU A 333 -6.40 32.47 4.90
CA LEU A 333 -7.17 31.27 4.58
C LEU A 333 -8.26 31.02 5.62
N THR A 334 -9.43 30.62 5.18
CA THR A 334 -10.45 29.98 6.02
C THR A 334 -10.36 28.47 5.84
N ALA A 335 -10.22 27.76 6.97
CA ALA A 335 -10.21 26.30 7.00
C ALA A 335 -11.59 25.78 7.37
N SER A 336 -12.25 25.09 6.45
CA SER A 336 -13.56 24.46 6.61
C SER A 336 -13.39 22.95 6.79
N ILE A 337 -13.73 22.42 7.97
CA ILE A 337 -13.60 21.02 8.35
C ILE A 337 -14.98 20.36 8.28
N TYR A 338 -15.16 19.41 7.38
CA TYR A 338 -16.42 18.70 7.19
C TYR A 338 -16.37 17.34 7.89
N LEU A 339 -17.33 17.13 8.81
CA LEU A 339 -17.42 15.92 9.61
C LEU A 339 -18.68 15.15 9.27
N ARG A 340 -18.52 13.93 8.79
CA ARG A 340 -19.61 12.99 8.55
C ARG A 340 -19.56 11.86 9.56
N ASN A 341 -20.69 11.60 10.23
CA ASN A 341 -20.75 10.60 11.27
C ASN A 341 -20.70 9.17 10.73
N ARG A 342 -20.01 8.27 11.45
CA ARG A 342 -20.18 6.83 11.26
C ARG A 342 -21.42 6.33 11.97
N LYS A 343 -22.00 5.24 11.50
CA LYS A 343 -23.09 4.58 12.22
C LYS A 343 -22.66 4.27 13.65
N ARG A 344 -23.54 4.56 14.62
CA ARG A 344 -23.25 4.35 16.05
C ARG A 344 -22.89 2.91 16.38
N TYR A 345 -23.54 1.96 15.72
CA TYR A 345 -23.29 0.53 15.90
C TYR A 345 -22.73 -0.09 14.64
N ALA A 346 -21.78 -1.03 14.82
CA ALA A 346 -21.27 -1.90 13.76
C ALA A 346 -21.27 -3.33 14.25
N LEU A 347 -21.77 -4.25 13.42
CA LEU A 347 -21.74 -5.68 13.66
C LEU A 347 -20.75 -6.31 12.67
N ASN A 348 -19.84 -7.14 13.17
CA ASN A 348 -18.95 -7.96 12.35
C ASN A 348 -19.20 -9.43 12.68
N ALA A 349 -19.12 -10.28 11.67
CA ALA A 349 -19.17 -11.73 11.80
C ALA A 349 -18.13 -12.34 10.86
N ASP A 350 -17.22 -13.13 11.41
CA ASP A 350 -16.12 -13.77 10.68
C ASP A 350 -16.23 -15.28 10.86
N LEU A 351 -16.07 -16.03 9.78
CA LEU A 351 -16.02 -17.48 9.77
C LEU A 351 -14.66 -17.93 9.22
N ASP A 352 -13.85 -18.53 10.07
CA ASP A 352 -12.52 -19.04 9.72
C ASP A 352 -12.53 -20.58 9.63
N LEU A 353 -11.90 -21.10 8.60
CA LEU A 353 -11.58 -22.51 8.46
C LEU A 353 -10.07 -22.68 8.69
N THR A 354 -9.70 -23.51 9.66
CA THR A 354 -8.30 -23.74 10.03
C THR A 354 -7.91 -25.20 9.82
N HIS A 355 -6.67 -25.40 9.39
CA HIS A 355 -6.02 -26.70 9.30
C HIS A 355 -4.61 -26.60 9.88
N SER A 356 -4.28 -27.48 10.80
CA SER A 356 -2.95 -27.52 11.44
C SER A 356 -2.52 -28.97 11.74
N ASN A 357 -1.27 -29.11 12.16
CA ASN A 357 -0.73 -30.42 12.58
C ASN A 357 -1.39 -30.97 13.87
N ILE A 358 -2.05 -30.12 14.64
CA ILE A 358 -2.73 -30.49 15.89
C ILE A 358 -4.23 -30.68 15.64
N GLN A 359 -4.80 -29.92 14.71
CA GLN A 359 -6.21 -29.89 14.40
C GLN A 359 -6.40 -30.14 12.90
N GLN A 360 -6.97 -31.30 12.54
CA GLN A 360 -7.11 -31.70 11.14
C GLN A 360 -8.04 -30.75 10.37
N LEU A 361 -9.14 -30.38 10.98
CA LEU A 361 -10.07 -29.38 10.46
C LEU A 361 -10.70 -28.66 11.65
N GLY A 362 -10.64 -27.34 11.64
CA GLY A 362 -11.26 -26.48 12.63
C GLY A 362 -12.11 -25.40 11.96
N THR A 363 -13.15 -25.00 12.65
CA THR A 363 -14.02 -23.89 12.27
C THR A 363 -14.13 -22.95 13.44
N THR A 364 -13.89 -21.66 13.22
CA THR A 364 -14.05 -20.60 14.22
C THR A 364 -15.05 -19.58 13.72
N LEU A 365 -16.06 -19.34 14.52
CA LEU A 365 -17.01 -18.24 14.33
C LEU A 365 -16.68 -17.12 15.34
N ARG A 366 -16.48 -15.92 14.84
CA ARG A 366 -16.35 -14.71 15.65
C ARG A 366 -17.46 -13.74 15.31
N SER A 367 -18.08 -13.16 16.32
CA SER A 367 -19.04 -12.08 16.15
C SER A 367 -18.70 -10.95 17.10
N SER A 368 -18.77 -9.71 16.64
CA SER A 368 -18.51 -8.55 17.49
C SER A 368 -19.46 -7.42 17.19
N ILE A 369 -19.87 -6.73 18.26
CA ILE A 369 -20.66 -5.50 18.19
C ILE A 369 -19.77 -4.37 18.70
N LEU A 370 -19.66 -3.30 17.91
CA LEU A 370 -18.99 -2.07 18.28
C LEU A 370 -20.02 -0.96 18.45
N ALA A 371 -20.03 -0.34 19.62
CA ALA A 371 -20.80 0.88 19.91
C ALA A 371 -19.83 2.07 19.99
N ARG A 372 -20.05 3.11 19.18
CA ARG A 372 -19.25 4.33 19.13
C ARG A 372 -19.86 5.42 19.99
N ASN A 373 -19.00 6.26 20.55
CA ASN A 373 -19.38 7.44 21.36
C ASN A 373 -20.31 7.08 22.52
N VAL A 374 -19.94 6.06 23.29
CA VAL A 374 -20.81 5.47 24.32
C VAL A 374 -21.12 6.47 25.45
N PHE A 375 -20.13 7.26 25.84
CA PHE A 375 -20.23 8.23 26.95
C PHE A 375 -20.23 9.70 26.46
N GLY A 376 -20.28 9.95 25.15
CA GLY A 376 -20.35 11.30 24.59
C GLY A 376 -19.01 11.95 24.27
N SER A 377 -17.88 11.36 24.70
CA SER A 377 -16.52 11.88 24.43
C SER A 377 -15.71 10.98 23.49
N HIS A 378 -16.39 10.34 22.55
CA HIS A 378 -15.85 9.44 21.50
C HIS A 378 -15.23 8.15 22.03
N GLU A 379 -15.66 7.66 23.19
CA GLU A 379 -15.31 6.34 23.67
C GLU A 379 -15.99 5.26 22.83
N ASN A 380 -15.25 4.21 22.50
CA ASN A 380 -15.73 3.08 21.71
C ASN A 380 -15.75 1.81 22.57
N LEU A 381 -16.90 1.18 22.68
CA LEU A 381 -17.10 -0.07 23.41
C LEU A 381 -17.34 -1.20 22.41
N SER A 382 -16.56 -2.26 22.47
CA SER A 382 -16.80 -3.47 21.69
C SER A 382 -17.00 -4.69 22.59
N LEU A 383 -17.98 -5.52 22.22
CA LEU A 383 -18.20 -6.86 22.75
C LEU A 383 -17.94 -7.85 21.64
N ALA A 384 -17.05 -8.80 21.86
CA ALA A 384 -16.72 -9.86 20.93
C ALA A 384 -17.00 -11.23 21.55
N LEU A 385 -17.62 -12.09 20.75
CA LEU A 385 -17.87 -13.50 21.06
C LEU A 385 -17.11 -14.34 20.05
N SER A 386 -16.41 -15.37 20.50
CA SER A 386 -15.73 -16.33 19.64
C SER A 386 -16.05 -17.76 20.05
N GLY A 387 -16.28 -18.61 19.07
CA GLY A 387 -16.47 -20.04 19.29
C GLY A 387 -15.71 -20.83 18.24
N SER A 388 -14.91 -21.80 18.66
CA SER A 388 -14.22 -22.70 17.74
C SER A 388 -14.54 -24.17 18.05
N ILE A 389 -14.63 -24.95 16.98
CA ILE A 389 -14.79 -26.41 17.02
C ILE A 389 -13.77 -27.00 16.08
N GLY A 390 -13.05 -28.02 16.52
CA GLY A 390 -12.09 -28.71 15.69
C GLY A 390 -11.96 -30.18 16.02
N ASN A 391 -11.50 -30.97 15.05
CA ASN A 391 -11.27 -32.39 15.21
C ASN A 391 -9.75 -32.67 15.33
N SER A 392 -9.38 -33.52 16.29
CA SER A 392 -7.97 -33.90 16.51
C SER A 392 -7.51 -35.00 15.55
N LEU A 393 -6.21 -35.01 15.20
CA LEU A 393 -5.56 -36.07 14.41
C LEU A 393 -5.34 -37.39 15.19
N LEU A 394 -5.48 -37.35 16.51
CA LEU A 394 -5.23 -38.55 17.34
C LEU A 394 -6.43 -39.47 17.41
N PRO A 395 -6.24 -40.82 17.56
CA PRO A 395 -7.31 -41.80 17.46
C PRO A 395 -8.36 -41.78 18.59
N SER A 396 -8.24 -40.90 19.54
CA SER A 396 -9.27 -40.69 20.57
C SER A 396 -10.22 -39.59 20.11
N ASP A 397 -11.51 -39.84 20.14
CA ASP A 397 -12.67 -38.99 19.75
C ASP A 397 -12.74 -37.63 20.47
N ASN A 398 -11.64 -36.88 20.55
CA ASN A 398 -11.61 -35.64 21.30
C ASN A 398 -11.84 -34.44 20.37
N LEU A 399 -13.06 -33.97 20.41
CA LEU A 399 -13.46 -32.70 19.88
C LEU A 399 -12.75 -31.58 20.67
N THR A 400 -12.04 -30.72 20.00
CA THR A 400 -11.50 -29.48 20.60
C THR A 400 -12.54 -28.39 20.47
N THR A 401 -12.86 -27.73 21.57
CA THR A 401 -13.80 -26.61 21.61
C THR A 401 -13.20 -25.43 22.35
N GLU A 402 -13.46 -24.23 21.86
CA GLU A 402 -13.06 -23.00 22.53
C GLU A 402 -14.20 -21.99 22.46
N LEU A 403 -14.48 -21.32 23.60
CA LEU A 403 -15.46 -20.27 23.72
C LEU A 403 -14.79 -19.07 24.38
N GLY A 404 -14.85 -17.91 23.72
CA GLY A 404 -14.27 -16.66 24.22
C GLY A 404 -15.29 -15.53 24.26
N VAL A 405 -15.14 -14.67 25.26
CA VAL A 405 -15.87 -13.42 25.40
C VAL A 405 -14.86 -12.33 25.73
N ASP A 406 -14.85 -11.25 24.94
CA ASP A 406 -13.99 -10.09 25.14
C ASP A 406 -14.81 -8.80 25.12
N ILE A 407 -14.53 -7.94 26.09
CA ILE A 407 -15.08 -6.58 26.19
C ILE A 407 -13.90 -5.62 26.11
N ASN A 408 -13.96 -4.68 25.15
CA ASN A 408 -12.93 -3.66 24.98
C ASN A 408 -13.55 -2.27 25.04
N LEU A 409 -13.04 -1.44 25.93
CA LEU A 409 -13.33 -0.01 25.98
C LEU A 409 -12.10 0.76 25.50
N THR A 410 -12.26 1.53 24.43
CA THR A 410 -11.21 2.40 23.88
C THR A 410 -11.58 3.85 24.13
N VAL A 411 -10.70 4.58 24.80
CA VAL A 411 -10.84 6.01 25.13
C VAL A 411 -9.79 6.79 24.33
N PRO A 412 -10.16 7.80 23.50
CA PRO A 412 -9.23 8.54 22.65
C PRO A 412 -8.45 9.62 23.42
N ARG A 413 -7.97 9.29 24.61
CA ARG A 413 -7.12 10.13 25.47
C ARG A 413 -6.36 9.25 26.45
N LEU A 414 -5.36 9.80 27.13
CA LEU A 414 -4.79 9.13 28.29
C LEU A 414 -5.82 9.19 29.44
N TRP A 415 -6.33 8.03 29.80
CA TRP A 415 -7.19 7.87 30.95
C TRP A 415 -6.41 7.12 32.02
N MET A 416 -5.82 7.86 32.96
CA MET A 416 -4.99 7.32 34.04
C MET A 416 -5.67 7.52 35.36
N ILE A 417 -5.45 6.59 36.31
CA ILE A 417 -5.94 6.64 37.68
C ILE A 417 -5.29 7.80 38.45
N LEU A 418 -4.06 8.20 38.05
CA LEU A 418 -3.35 9.37 38.58
C LEU A 418 -3.51 10.58 37.66
N PRO A 419 -3.44 11.83 38.15
CA PRO A 419 -3.65 13.05 37.38
C PRO A 419 -2.48 13.36 36.42
N ALA A 420 -2.07 12.36 35.65
CA ALA A 420 -0.98 12.43 34.65
C ALA A 420 -1.51 12.66 33.22
N ALA A 421 -2.77 13.02 33.06
CA ALA A 421 -3.42 13.22 31.75
C ALA A 421 -2.72 14.27 30.87
N ASN A 422 -1.95 15.18 31.45
CA ASN A 422 -1.22 16.24 30.74
C ASN A 422 0.21 15.85 30.33
N LEU A 423 0.67 14.63 30.63
CA LEU A 423 2.04 14.19 30.33
C LEU A 423 2.27 13.95 28.83
N VAL A 424 1.23 13.70 28.06
CA VAL A 424 1.33 13.45 26.63
C VAL A 424 0.42 14.39 25.88
N SER A 425 1.01 15.19 24.98
CA SER A 425 0.26 16.09 24.11
C SER A 425 -0.78 15.31 23.28
N GLU A 426 -1.96 15.89 23.11
CA GLU A 426 -3.02 15.38 22.22
C GLU A 426 -2.51 15.12 20.79
N GLN A 427 -1.53 15.91 20.31
CA GLN A 427 -0.90 15.73 18.99
C GLN A 427 -0.13 14.41 18.83
N LYS A 428 0.13 13.68 19.92
CA LYS A 428 0.79 12.37 19.90
C LYS A 428 -0.19 11.20 19.83
N HIS A 429 -1.44 11.44 19.47
CA HIS A 429 -2.48 10.41 19.32
C HIS A 429 -2.65 9.52 20.57
N PRO A 430 -2.85 10.09 21.76
CA PRO A 430 -2.99 9.31 22.98
C PRO A 430 -4.27 8.50 22.97
N GLN A 431 -4.17 7.23 23.37
CA GLN A 431 -5.28 6.31 23.46
C GLN A 431 -5.11 5.39 24.65
N THR A 432 -6.20 5.13 25.36
CA THR A 432 -6.27 4.13 26.44
C THR A 432 -7.22 3.02 26.02
N THR A 433 -6.82 1.77 26.20
CA THR A 433 -7.66 0.60 25.99
C THR A 433 -7.75 -0.20 27.28
N LEU A 434 -8.97 -0.45 27.74
CA LEU A 434 -9.30 -1.40 28.79
C LEU A 434 -9.94 -2.62 28.14
N GLN A 435 -9.33 -3.79 28.30
CA GLN A 435 -9.85 -5.05 27.78
C GLN A 435 -10.06 -6.02 28.95
N ILE A 436 -11.20 -6.65 28.98
CA ILE A 436 -11.53 -7.75 29.89
C ILE A 436 -12.02 -8.91 29.03
N GLY A 437 -11.45 -10.09 29.24
CA GLY A 437 -11.81 -11.27 28.48
C GLY A 437 -11.76 -12.55 29.31
N THR A 438 -12.55 -13.52 28.89
CA THR A 438 -12.49 -14.88 29.38
C THR A 438 -12.54 -15.87 28.24
N ASN A 439 -11.78 -16.94 28.36
CA ASN A 439 -11.72 -18.00 27.35
C ASN A 439 -11.81 -19.36 28.05
N PHE A 440 -12.71 -20.19 27.56
CA PHE A 440 -12.88 -21.59 27.95
C PHE A 440 -12.41 -22.46 26.81
N GLN A 441 -11.40 -23.27 27.05
CA GLN A 441 -10.83 -24.17 26.07
C GLN A 441 -10.88 -25.59 26.59
N LYS A 442 -11.49 -26.48 25.78
CA LYS A 442 -11.44 -27.92 25.98
C LYS A 442 -10.61 -28.54 24.86
N ASN A 443 -9.49 -29.14 25.23
CA ASN A 443 -8.56 -29.75 24.31
C ASN A 443 -8.15 -31.14 24.87
N LEU A 444 -7.48 -31.94 24.07
CA LEU A 444 -6.94 -33.28 24.40
C LEU A 444 -6.37 -33.36 25.82
N GLY A 445 -7.24 -33.81 26.79
CA GLY A 445 -6.83 -33.98 28.18
C GLY A 445 -6.58 -32.69 28.99
N LEU A 446 -6.94 -31.52 28.46
CA LEU A 446 -6.79 -30.23 29.16
C LEU A 446 -8.06 -29.39 29.04
N ASP A 447 -8.72 -29.17 30.18
CA ASP A 447 -9.76 -28.16 30.31
C ASP A 447 -9.12 -26.91 30.93
N ARG A 448 -9.14 -25.81 30.17
CA ARG A 448 -8.50 -24.54 30.58
C ARG A 448 -9.52 -23.41 30.57
N GLN A 449 -9.59 -22.69 31.67
CA GLN A 449 -10.25 -21.40 31.76
C GLN A 449 -9.20 -20.32 31.94
N THR A 450 -9.28 -19.26 31.14
CA THR A 450 -8.38 -18.12 31.23
C THR A 450 -9.21 -16.86 31.43
N PHE A 451 -8.84 -16.04 32.40
CA PHE A 451 -9.33 -14.68 32.55
C PHE A 451 -8.18 -13.71 32.31
N ASN A 452 -8.42 -12.68 31.54
CA ASN A 452 -7.45 -11.63 31.26
C ASN A 452 -8.06 -10.25 31.46
N ALA A 453 -7.27 -9.34 32.05
CA ALA A 453 -7.57 -7.92 32.11
C ALA A 453 -6.35 -7.16 31.66
N ILE A 454 -6.51 -6.30 30.65
CA ILE A 454 -5.42 -5.55 30.03
C ILE A 454 -5.77 -4.07 30.11
N TYR A 455 -4.85 -3.29 30.65
CA TYR A 455 -4.90 -1.83 30.65
C TYR A 455 -3.70 -1.32 29.84
N ARG A 456 -3.96 -0.70 28.66
CA ARG A 456 -2.93 -0.34 27.70
C ARG A 456 -3.01 1.13 27.36
N PHE A 457 -1.83 1.77 27.34
CA PHE A 457 -1.64 3.12 26.81
C PHE A 457 -0.89 3.07 25.51
N ASN A 458 -1.41 3.76 24.51
CA ASN A 458 -0.76 3.92 23.21
C ASN A 458 -0.60 5.41 22.93
N TYR A 459 0.54 5.80 22.40
CA TYR A 459 0.78 7.14 21.87
C TYR A 459 1.89 7.07 20.81
N ARG A 460 1.88 8.00 19.85
CA ARG A 460 2.92 8.09 18.83
C ARG A 460 4.08 8.91 19.37
N THR A 461 5.30 8.41 19.23
CA THR A 461 6.53 9.17 19.49
C THR A 461 7.11 9.60 18.14
N ASP A 462 7.45 10.89 18.00
CA ASP A 462 8.24 11.39 16.88
C ASP A 462 9.65 10.80 16.98
N ARG A 463 9.83 9.58 16.49
CA ARG A 463 11.18 9.09 16.20
C ARG A 463 11.64 9.81 14.93
N ARG A 464 12.42 10.88 15.07
CA ARG A 464 13.32 11.30 14.01
C ARG A 464 14.21 10.09 13.72
N ARG A 465 14.00 9.41 12.59
CA ARG A 465 14.95 8.42 12.10
C ARG A 465 16.22 9.19 11.72
N TYR A 466 17.18 9.23 12.64
CA TYR A 466 18.57 9.42 12.27
C TYR A 466 19.02 8.05 11.72
N SER A 467 19.11 7.91 10.41
CA SER A 467 19.82 6.85 9.73
C SER A 467 20.84 7.51 8.82
#